data_378a4f5948e226839c2dfc1a0c61da5c
#
_entry.id   378a4f5948e226839c2dfc1a0c61da5c
#
_cell.length_a   1.000
_cell.length_b   1.000
_cell.length_c   1.000
_cell.angle_alpha   90.00
_cell.angle_beta   90.00
_cell.angle_gamma   90.00
#
_symmetry.space_group_name_H-M   'P 1'
#
loop_
_entity.id
_entity.type
_entity.pdbx_description
1 polymer ?
#
loop_
_entity_poly.entity_id
_entity_poly.type
_entity_poly.pdbx_seq_one_letter_code
_entity_poly.pdbx_strand_id
1 'polypeptide(L)'
;MNAVRSQYTRSYWFNASTRVEPGKDHVFSQLDENKHTERRRQMAAGYSGKENLSLEMDIDERLQELLHLIRSKYISTSTGSKPMDLARKAQYFTLDVISTIGFGEAFGDLKADADLNDYIKSGEQGLSIVAISAALGLTKYLQWSPVARLLGPSERDESGFGKMMGVARKLIDSRLEKSTEGRSDMLASFIHHGLSKEDLFTEAVLQILAGSDTTATAIRSTMLYLIAHPRVYHRLQGEVDAAVHSGAAPAAPNIVQDTSLKNLPYLQAVVREGLRIFPPVTDVVPKKVPKGGDRITIEGKQYYLPGGTDISYNAWGVHHDKTMFGEDADLFRPERWLLEENKKNEEKLAAMRRTTEMIFGYGKYQCLGKPIAWLEITKVIFEVSRSFNTCSSLADRFKVYALF
;
A
#
# COMPACT_ATOMS: atom_id res chain seq x y z
N MET A 1 -2.88 13.29 17.98
CA MET A 1 -3.64 13.79 16.81
C MET A 1 -4.65 12.77 16.25
N ASN A 2 -4.33 11.49 16.16
CA ASN A 2 -5.19 10.49 15.51
C ASN A 2 -5.96 9.57 16.48
N ALA A 3 -5.93 9.82 17.78
CA ALA A 3 -6.69 9.03 18.75
C ALA A 3 -8.20 9.13 18.47
N VAL A 4 -8.98 8.13 18.86
CA VAL A 4 -10.43 8.06 18.59
C VAL A 4 -11.17 9.30 19.09
N ARG A 5 -10.76 9.84 20.24
CA ARG A 5 -11.37 11.06 20.85
C ARG A 5 -10.59 12.35 20.56
N SER A 6 -9.67 12.33 19.58
CA SER A 6 -8.91 13.52 19.23
C SER A 6 -9.80 14.60 18.65
N GLN A 7 -9.57 15.85 19.08
CA GLN A 7 -10.21 17.05 18.51
C GLN A 7 -9.54 17.53 17.21
N TYR A 8 -8.39 16.94 16.84
CA TYR A 8 -7.76 17.22 15.57
C TYR A 8 -8.54 16.55 14.43
N THR A 9 -8.89 17.34 13.43
CA THR A 9 -9.64 16.89 12.25
C THR A 9 -8.74 16.80 11.02
N ARG A 10 -9.24 16.26 9.92
CA ARG A 10 -8.53 16.35 8.64
C ARG A 10 -8.46 17.79 8.16
N SER A 11 -7.33 18.16 7.56
CA SER A 11 -7.17 19.42 6.85
C SER A 11 -7.97 19.43 5.54
N TYR A 12 -8.28 20.62 5.03
CA TYR A 12 -8.86 20.80 3.70
C TYR A 12 -7.94 20.25 2.58
N TRP A 13 -6.67 20.05 2.86
CA TRP A 13 -5.73 19.41 1.94
C TRP A 13 -6.26 18.08 1.39
N PHE A 14 -6.94 17.28 2.21
CA PHE A 14 -7.53 16.00 1.77
C PHE A 14 -8.55 16.18 0.66
N ASN A 15 -9.44 17.16 0.75
CA ASN A 15 -10.37 17.45 -0.33
C ASN A 15 -9.64 17.95 -1.57
N ALA A 16 -8.74 18.91 -1.37
CA ALA A 16 -8.07 19.59 -2.47
C ALA A 16 -7.15 18.68 -3.27
N SER A 17 -6.48 17.72 -2.61
CA SER A 17 -5.40 16.92 -3.22
C SER A 17 -5.79 15.47 -3.53
N THR A 18 -6.87 14.95 -2.96
CA THR A 18 -7.21 13.53 -3.10
C THR A 18 -8.58 13.25 -3.71
N ARG A 19 -9.47 14.24 -3.75
CA ARG A 19 -10.76 14.10 -4.45
C ARG A 19 -10.56 13.91 -5.93
N VAL A 20 -11.20 12.91 -6.47
CA VAL A 20 -11.20 12.63 -7.92
C VAL A 20 -12.19 13.54 -8.64
N GLU A 21 -13.40 13.67 -8.09
CA GLU A 21 -14.44 14.55 -8.62
C GLU A 21 -14.82 15.63 -7.60
N PRO A 22 -14.98 16.90 -8.02
CA PRO A 22 -15.40 17.96 -7.15
C PRO A 22 -16.72 17.63 -6.45
N GLY A 23 -16.73 17.78 -5.11
CA GLY A 23 -17.92 17.56 -4.31
C GLY A 23 -18.25 16.12 -3.95
N LYS A 24 -17.54 15.13 -4.52
CA LYS A 24 -17.72 13.72 -4.22
C LYS A 24 -16.57 13.19 -3.35
N ASP A 25 -16.89 12.85 -2.11
CA ASP A 25 -15.91 12.38 -1.14
C ASP A 25 -15.87 10.85 -1.05
N HIS A 26 -14.69 10.31 -1.03
CA HIS A 26 -14.40 8.95 -0.57
C HIS A 26 -13.91 8.95 0.88
N VAL A 27 -13.75 7.78 1.49
CA VAL A 27 -13.37 7.64 2.92
C VAL A 27 -12.09 8.40 3.28
N PHE A 28 -11.15 8.55 2.35
CA PHE A 28 -9.89 9.27 2.59
C PHE A 28 -10.02 10.78 2.46
N SER A 29 -10.89 11.31 1.58
CA SER A 29 -11.11 12.75 1.40
C SER A 29 -12.16 13.35 2.33
N GLN A 30 -13.03 12.53 2.93
CA GLN A 30 -14.15 12.98 3.76
C GLN A 30 -13.68 13.76 4.99
N LEU A 31 -14.11 15.03 5.12
CA LEU A 31 -13.76 15.91 6.23
C LEU A 31 -14.78 15.88 7.37
N ASP A 32 -16.04 15.54 7.08
CA ASP A 32 -17.05 15.36 8.11
C ASP A 32 -16.77 14.07 8.89
N GLU A 33 -16.51 14.22 10.19
CA GLU A 33 -16.10 13.11 11.05
C GLU A 33 -17.19 12.04 11.21
N ASN A 34 -18.46 12.42 11.20
CA ASN A 34 -19.58 11.48 11.31
C ASN A 34 -19.74 10.68 10.03
N LYS A 35 -19.70 11.35 8.87
CA LYS A 35 -19.74 10.69 7.56
C LYS A 35 -18.53 9.79 7.35
N HIS A 36 -17.35 10.24 7.76
CA HIS A 36 -16.14 9.43 7.72
C HIS A 36 -16.26 8.17 8.57
N THR A 37 -16.75 8.31 9.80
CA THR A 37 -16.91 7.17 10.73
C THR A 37 -17.93 6.17 10.19
N GLU A 38 -19.04 6.65 9.68
CA GLU A 38 -20.07 5.80 9.07
C GLU A 38 -19.54 5.07 7.82
N ARG A 39 -18.87 5.80 6.92
CA ARG A 39 -18.26 5.21 5.73
C ARG A 39 -17.26 4.10 6.09
N ARG A 40 -16.39 4.36 7.07
CA ARG A 40 -15.45 3.32 7.55
C ARG A 40 -16.17 2.11 8.12
N ARG A 41 -17.25 2.30 8.87
CA ARG A 41 -18.04 1.21 9.42
C ARG A 41 -18.63 0.32 8.33
N GLN A 42 -19.16 0.93 7.28
CA GLN A 42 -19.73 0.24 6.13
C GLN A 42 -18.68 -0.57 5.35
N MET A 43 -17.43 -0.12 5.31
CA MET A 43 -16.37 -0.75 4.51
C MET A 43 -15.53 -1.79 5.29
N ALA A 44 -15.51 -1.72 6.62
CA ALA A 44 -14.55 -2.44 7.45
C ALA A 44 -14.61 -3.97 7.28
N ALA A 45 -15.79 -4.55 7.07
CA ALA A 45 -15.98 -5.99 6.93
C ALA A 45 -15.31 -6.53 5.65
N GLY A 46 -15.43 -5.82 4.52
CA GLY A 46 -14.80 -6.19 3.26
C GLY A 46 -13.26 -6.22 3.35
N TYR A 47 -12.68 -5.24 4.07
CA TYR A 47 -11.22 -5.19 4.26
C TYR A 47 -10.68 -6.20 5.28
N SER A 48 -11.49 -6.66 6.21
CA SER A 48 -11.04 -7.55 7.29
C SER A 48 -11.02 -9.04 6.91
N GLY A 49 -11.46 -9.40 5.71
CA GLY A 49 -11.64 -10.79 5.29
C GLY A 49 -12.86 -11.49 5.89
N LYS A 50 -13.65 -10.81 6.74
CA LYS A 50 -14.84 -11.43 7.35
C LYS A 50 -15.95 -11.72 6.35
N GLU A 51 -16.09 -10.89 5.34
CA GLU A 51 -17.09 -11.01 4.28
C GLU A 51 -16.42 -11.25 2.90
N ASN A 52 -15.11 -11.16 2.82
CA ASN A 52 -14.31 -11.55 1.68
C ASN A 52 -13.57 -12.85 2.01
N LEU A 53 -14.30 -13.96 1.96
CA LEU A 53 -13.81 -15.27 2.40
C LEU A 53 -12.72 -15.87 1.51
N SER A 54 -12.66 -15.45 0.25
CA SER A 54 -11.64 -15.88 -0.72
C SER A 54 -10.39 -15.01 -0.71
N LEU A 55 -10.33 -13.95 0.10
CA LEU A 55 -9.29 -12.91 0.05
C LEU A 55 -7.86 -13.47 -0.04
N GLU A 56 -7.50 -14.41 0.83
CA GLU A 56 -6.17 -15.01 0.81
C GLU A 56 -5.94 -15.87 -0.44
N MET A 57 -6.95 -16.63 -0.86
CA MET A 57 -6.89 -17.48 -2.05
C MET A 57 -6.76 -16.63 -3.33
N ASP A 58 -7.50 -15.53 -3.42
CA ASP A 58 -7.42 -14.60 -4.55
C ASP A 58 -6.03 -13.97 -4.67
N ILE A 59 -5.41 -13.61 -3.55
CA ILE A 59 -4.01 -13.15 -3.52
C ILE A 59 -3.06 -14.26 -3.96
N ASP A 60 -3.28 -15.50 -3.51
CA ASP A 60 -2.45 -16.65 -3.86
C ASP A 60 -2.48 -16.94 -5.36
N GLU A 61 -3.64 -16.84 -6.00
CA GLU A 61 -3.77 -17.01 -7.45
C GLU A 61 -2.97 -15.94 -8.21
N ARG A 62 -3.08 -14.67 -7.82
CA ARG A 62 -2.28 -13.58 -8.45
C ARG A 62 -0.80 -13.78 -8.22
N LEU A 63 -0.41 -14.26 -7.05
CA LEU A 63 0.99 -14.57 -6.75
C LEU A 63 1.50 -15.75 -7.59
N GLN A 64 0.70 -16.78 -7.81
CA GLN A 64 1.05 -17.87 -8.73
C GLN A 64 1.25 -17.35 -10.17
N GLU A 65 0.40 -16.42 -10.63
CA GLU A 65 0.58 -15.78 -11.94
C GLU A 65 1.89 -14.99 -12.02
N LEU A 66 2.24 -14.22 -10.98
CA LEU A 66 3.52 -13.51 -10.90
C LEU A 66 4.70 -14.49 -10.98
N LEU A 67 4.69 -15.56 -10.18
CA LEU A 67 5.75 -16.56 -10.19
C LEU A 67 5.83 -17.29 -11.55
N HIS A 68 4.69 -17.58 -12.16
CA HIS A 68 4.64 -18.18 -13.50
C HIS A 68 5.24 -17.23 -14.56
N LEU A 69 4.87 -15.95 -14.52
CA LEU A 69 5.42 -14.91 -15.41
C LEU A 69 6.95 -14.83 -15.30
N ILE A 70 7.48 -14.81 -14.07
CA ILE A 70 8.93 -14.79 -13.84
C ILE A 70 9.58 -16.05 -14.41
N ARG A 71 9.06 -17.25 -14.11
CA ARG A 71 9.61 -18.52 -14.59
C ARG A 71 9.60 -18.64 -16.12
N SER A 72 8.52 -18.20 -16.75
CA SER A 72 8.35 -18.36 -18.21
C SER A 72 9.16 -17.36 -19.03
N LYS A 73 9.34 -16.13 -18.55
CA LYS A 73 9.94 -15.05 -19.35
C LYS A 73 11.29 -14.54 -18.86
N TYR A 74 11.54 -14.56 -17.54
CA TYR A 74 12.61 -13.77 -16.93
C TYR A 74 13.72 -14.59 -16.26
N ILE A 75 13.70 -15.91 -16.38
CA ILE A 75 14.79 -16.73 -15.86
C ILE A 75 16.02 -16.59 -16.76
N SER A 76 17.12 -16.12 -16.17
CA SER A 76 18.43 -16.08 -16.79
C SER A 76 19.08 -17.46 -16.74
N THR A 77 19.85 -17.79 -17.78
CA THR A 77 20.61 -19.05 -17.91
C THR A 77 22.10 -18.76 -18.07
N SER A 78 22.94 -19.79 -18.05
CA SER A 78 24.36 -19.64 -18.31
C SER A 78 24.67 -19.08 -19.71
N THR A 79 23.71 -19.18 -20.64
CA THR A 79 23.87 -18.73 -22.04
C THR A 79 23.23 -17.37 -22.31
N GLY A 80 22.43 -16.85 -21.40
CA GLY A 80 21.76 -15.57 -21.64
C GLY A 80 21.12 -14.95 -20.39
N SER A 81 21.30 -13.66 -20.26
CA SER A 81 20.68 -12.84 -19.21
C SER A 81 19.32 -12.35 -19.66
N LYS A 82 18.31 -12.47 -18.79
CA LYS A 82 16.94 -11.97 -19.00
C LYS A 82 16.55 -11.01 -17.86
N PRO A 83 16.87 -9.71 -18.00
CA PRO A 83 16.55 -8.75 -16.97
C PRO A 83 15.04 -8.55 -16.85
N MET A 84 14.56 -8.36 -15.63
CA MET A 84 13.18 -8.08 -15.31
C MET A 84 13.06 -6.72 -14.63
N ASP A 85 12.11 -5.90 -15.07
CA ASP A 85 11.69 -4.73 -14.32
C ASP A 85 10.75 -5.14 -13.17
N LEU A 86 11.34 -5.42 -12.01
CA LEU A 86 10.59 -5.83 -10.83
C LEU A 86 9.59 -4.75 -10.39
N ALA A 87 9.90 -3.48 -10.59
CA ALA A 87 9.00 -2.40 -10.19
C ALA A 87 7.68 -2.45 -10.98
N ARG A 88 7.76 -2.70 -12.29
CA ARG A 88 6.58 -2.91 -13.14
C ARG A 88 5.81 -4.18 -12.75
N LYS A 89 6.50 -5.27 -12.48
CA LYS A 89 5.85 -6.54 -12.11
C LYS A 89 5.15 -6.46 -10.75
N ALA A 90 5.75 -5.77 -9.78
CA ALA A 90 5.10 -5.49 -8.51
C ALA A 90 3.82 -4.66 -8.69
N GLN A 91 3.84 -3.68 -9.61
CA GLN A 91 2.66 -2.86 -9.90
C GLN A 91 1.54 -3.67 -10.59
N TYR A 92 1.88 -4.53 -11.58
CA TYR A 92 0.90 -5.43 -12.22
C TYR A 92 0.28 -6.36 -11.18
N PHE A 93 1.11 -6.94 -10.30
CA PHE A 93 0.63 -7.81 -9.25
C PHE A 93 -0.37 -7.11 -8.33
N THR A 94 -0.03 -5.96 -7.80
CA THR A 94 -0.90 -5.24 -6.86
C THR A 94 -2.18 -4.71 -7.52
N LEU A 95 -2.13 -4.33 -8.81
CA LEU A 95 -3.32 -3.97 -9.58
C LEU A 95 -4.24 -5.17 -9.78
N ASP A 96 -3.69 -6.32 -10.15
CA ASP A 96 -4.49 -7.53 -10.33
C ASP A 96 -5.02 -8.07 -9.00
N VAL A 97 -4.27 -7.92 -7.89
CA VAL A 97 -4.78 -8.25 -6.55
C VAL A 97 -5.93 -7.34 -6.17
N ILE A 98 -5.75 -6.00 -6.20
CA ILE A 98 -6.81 -5.09 -5.74
C ILE A 98 -8.06 -5.19 -6.60
N SER A 99 -7.93 -5.43 -7.90
CA SER A 99 -9.09 -5.62 -8.77
C SER A 99 -9.80 -6.95 -8.50
N THR A 100 -9.07 -8.03 -8.22
CA THR A 100 -9.66 -9.33 -7.88
C THR A 100 -10.40 -9.26 -6.54
N ILE A 101 -9.74 -8.84 -5.46
CA ILE A 101 -10.35 -8.82 -4.11
C ILE A 101 -11.40 -7.71 -3.96
N GLY A 102 -11.23 -6.62 -4.71
CA GLY A 102 -12.15 -5.47 -4.71
C GLY A 102 -13.41 -5.71 -5.52
N PHE A 103 -13.26 -6.27 -6.72
CA PHE A 103 -14.33 -6.31 -7.72
C PHE A 103 -14.62 -7.73 -8.24
N GLY A 104 -13.86 -8.73 -7.80
CA GLY A 104 -14.04 -10.14 -8.18
C GLY A 104 -13.43 -10.51 -9.53
N GLU A 105 -12.63 -9.64 -10.16
CA GLU A 105 -12.03 -9.89 -11.48
C GLU A 105 -10.70 -9.11 -11.61
N ALA A 106 -9.63 -9.81 -12.04
CA ALA A 106 -8.33 -9.19 -12.27
C ALA A 106 -8.35 -8.31 -13.52
N PHE A 107 -7.61 -7.20 -13.50
CA PHE A 107 -7.41 -6.37 -14.70
C PHE A 107 -6.60 -7.09 -15.78
N GLY A 108 -5.76 -8.04 -15.40
CA GLY A 108 -5.04 -8.92 -16.31
C GLY A 108 -3.66 -8.43 -16.72
N ASP A 109 -3.11 -7.44 -16.03
CA ASP A 109 -1.80 -6.85 -16.32
C ASP A 109 -0.65 -7.86 -16.17
N LEU A 110 -0.72 -8.77 -15.17
CA LEU A 110 0.23 -9.87 -15.02
C LEU A 110 0.18 -10.82 -16.21
N LYS A 111 -1.01 -11.22 -16.61
CA LYS A 111 -1.21 -12.19 -17.71
C LYS A 111 -0.74 -11.60 -19.05
N ALA A 112 -1.01 -10.33 -19.29
CA ALA A 112 -0.58 -9.62 -20.49
C ALA A 112 0.89 -9.22 -20.43
N ASP A 113 1.48 -9.15 -19.24
CA ASP A 113 2.80 -8.57 -18.99
C ASP A 113 2.87 -7.11 -19.48
N ALA A 114 1.80 -6.36 -19.32
CA ALA A 114 1.61 -5.01 -19.84
C ALA A 114 0.63 -4.19 -18.98
N ASP A 115 0.79 -2.88 -19.00
CA ASP A 115 -0.16 -1.91 -18.44
C ASP A 115 -1.36 -1.75 -19.40
N LEU A 116 -2.35 -2.63 -19.28
CA LEU A 116 -3.48 -2.74 -20.21
C LEU A 116 -4.40 -1.50 -20.21
N ASN A 117 -4.45 -0.81 -19.10
CA ASN A 117 -5.34 0.34 -18.92
C ASN A 117 -4.59 1.67 -18.91
N ASP A 118 -3.28 1.69 -19.22
CA ASP A 118 -2.40 2.86 -19.11
C ASP A 118 -2.40 3.50 -17.70
N TYR A 119 -2.73 2.71 -16.68
CA TYR A 119 -2.81 3.19 -15.29
C TYR A 119 -1.47 3.67 -14.78
N ILE A 120 -0.44 2.84 -14.93
CA ILE A 120 0.91 3.13 -14.44
C ILE A 120 1.49 4.34 -15.16
N LYS A 121 1.35 4.36 -16.48
CA LYS A 121 1.78 5.47 -17.33
C LYS A 121 1.13 6.79 -16.90
N SER A 122 -0.15 6.75 -16.59
CA SER A 122 -0.92 7.92 -16.16
C SER A 122 -0.54 8.38 -14.77
N GLY A 123 -0.31 7.43 -13.85
CA GLY A 123 0.20 7.72 -12.52
C GLY A 123 1.54 8.45 -12.58
N GLU A 124 2.49 7.95 -13.37
CA GLU A 124 3.80 8.56 -13.56
C GLU A 124 3.72 10.00 -14.11
N GLN A 125 2.79 10.24 -15.02
CA GLN A 125 2.60 11.57 -15.61
C GLN A 125 1.78 12.50 -14.72
N GLY A 126 0.72 11.99 -14.09
CA GLY A 126 -0.26 12.78 -13.36
C GLY A 126 0.19 13.16 -11.94
N LEU A 127 0.85 12.25 -11.21
CA LEU A 127 1.27 12.48 -9.82
C LEU A 127 2.20 13.68 -9.67
N SER A 128 3.10 13.90 -10.62
CA SER A 128 3.99 15.07 -10.63
C SER A 128 3.22 16.38 -10.74
N ILE A 129 2.19 16.42 -11.59
CA ILE A 129 1.33 17.59 -11.77
C ILE A 129 0.54 17.87 -10.50
N VAL A 130 -0.03 16.83 -9.88
CA VAL A 130 -0.78 16.94 -8.63
C VAL A 130 0.14 17.42 -7.51
N ALA A 131 1.34 16.85 -7.37
CA ALA A 131 2.31 17.25 -6.35
C ALA A 131 2.75 18.71 -6.49
N ILE A 132 3.07 19.16 -7.71
CA ILE A 132 3.43 20.57 -7.99
C ILE A 132 2.23 21.48 -7.69
N SER A 133 1.03 21.10 -8.13
CA SER A 133 -0.19 21.87 -7.87
C SER A 133 -0.49 21.98 -6.36
N ALA A 134 -0.25 20.89 -5.61
CA ALA A 134 -0.39 20.89 -4.16
C ALA A 134 0.63 21.81 -3.48
N ALA A 135 1.91 21.73 -3.88
CA ALA A 135 2.96 22.56 -3.35
C ALA A 135 2.73 24.06 -3.59
N LEU A 136 2.15 24.42 -4.74
CA LEU A 136 1.79 25.78 -5.09
C LEU A 136 0.44 26.25 -4.54
N GLY A 137 -0.30 25.38 -3.81
CA GLY A 137 -1.63 25.68 -3.29
C GLY A 137 -2.72 25.83 -4.37
N LEU A 138 -2.47 25.31 -5.58
CA LEU A 138 -3.38 25.41 -6.72
C LEU A 138 -4.49 24.37 -6.72
N THR A 139 -4.37 23.30 -5.94
CA THR A 139 -5.34 22.21 -5.89
C THR A 139 -6.77 22.67 -5.59
N LYS A 140 -6.94 23.73 -4.79
CA LYS A 140 -8.27 24.33 -4.52
C LYS A 140 -8.96 24.84 -5.79
N TYR A 141 -8.21 25.30 -6.78
CA TYR A 141 -8.76 25.75 -8.06
C TYR A 141 -9.13 24.58 -8.97
N LEU A 142 -8.37 23.48 -8.89
CA LEU A 142 -8.70 22.24 -9.59
C LEU A 142 -9.99 21.60 -9.04
N GLN A 143 -10.35 21.88 -7.79
CA GLN A 143 -11.63 21.47 -7.20
C GLN A 143 -12.80 22.39 -7.54
N TRP A 144 -12.56 23.49 -8.25
CA TRP A 144 -13.63 24.36 -8.74
C TRP A 144 -14.31 23.73 -9.96
N SER A 145 -15.62 23.48 -9.86
CA SER A 145 -16.38 22.68 -10.83
C SER A 145 -16.18 23.06 -12.31
N PRO A 146 -16.13 24.34 -12.72
CA PRO A 146 -15.88 24.68 -14.12
C PRO A 146 -14.50 24.24 -14.62
N VAL A 147 -13.46 24.44 -13.80
CA VAL A 147 -12.08 24.06 -14.12
C VAL A 147 -11.95 22.54 -14.16
N ALA A 148 -12.51 21.86 -13.16
CA ALA A 148 -12.47 20.41 -13.07
C ALA A 148 -13.19 19.71 -14.25
N ARG A 149 -14.31 20.28 -14.74
CA ARG A 149 -15.02 19.75 -15.91
C ARG A 149 -14.24 19.95 -17.22
N LEU A 150 -13.42 20.99 -17.29
CA LEU A 150 -12.65 21.31 -18.49
C LEU A 150 -11.31 20.59 -18.55
N LEU A 151 -10.63 20.47 -17.41
CA LEU A 151 -9.24 20.01 -17.33
C LEU A 151 -9.07 18.72 -16.52
N GLY A 152 -10.10 18.29 -15.77
CA GLY A 152 -10.05 17.09 -14.97
C GLY A 152 -10.25 15.81 -15.79
N PRO A 153 -9.85 14.65 -15.21
CA PRO A 153 -10.09 13.36 -15.85
C PRO A 153 -11.58 13.07 -15.98
N SER A 154 -11.95 12.38 -17.05
CA SER A 154 -13.32 12.01 -17.39
C SER A 154 -13.44 10.50 -17.58
N GLU A 155 -14.55 9.92 -17.14
CA GLU A 155 -14.88 8.50 -17.38
C GLU A 155 -14.90 8.11 -18.87
N ARG A 156 -14.87 9.10 -19.78
CA ARG A 156 -14.88 8.93 -21.24
C ARG A 156 -13.49 8.94 -21.86
N ASP A 157 -12.46 9.20 -21.07
CA ASP A 157 -11.10 9.25 -21.57
C ASP A 157 -10.66 7.85 -22.05
N GLU A 158 -9.96 7.81 -23.19
CA GLU A 158 -9.48 6.56 -23.78
C GLU A 158 -8.18 6.06 -23.14
N SER A 159 -7.54 6.88 -22.32
CA SER A 159 -6.30 6.53 -21.62
C SER A 159 -6.27 7.17 -20.25
N GLY A 160 -5.36 6.68 -19.43
CA GLY A 160 -5.05 7.33 -18.17
C GLY A 160 -6.05 7.14 -17.06
N PHE A 161 -5.99 8.07 -16.11
CA PHE A 161 -6.81 8.01 -14.91
C PHE A 161 -8.32 8.05 -15.23
N GLY A 162 -8.73 8.82 -16.23
CA GLY A 162 -10.13 8.87 -16.66
C GLY A 162 -10.60 7.54 -17.24
N LYS A 163 -9.76 6.82 -18.00
CA LYS A 163 -10.06 5.45 -18.45
C LYS A 163 -10.31 4.51 -17.26
N MET A 164 -9.48 4.61 -16.21
CA MET A 164 -9.67 3.81 -14.99
C MET A 164 -10.99 4.15 -14.28
N MET A 165 -11.38 5.42 -14.24
CA MET A 165 -12.70 5.82 -13.75
C MET A 165 -13.81 5.17 -14.57
N GLY A 166 -13.67 5.14 -15.89
CA GLY A 166 -14.62 4.47 -16.80
C GLY A 166 -14.71 2.96 -16.56
N VAL A 167 -13.57 2.30 -16.31
CA VAL A 167 -13.54 0.87 -15.95
C VAL A 167 -14.25 0.63 -14.61
N ALA A 168 -13.94 1.42 -13.59
CA ALA A 168 -14.59 1.33 -12.27
C ALA A 168 -16.11 1.54 -12.39
N ARG A 169 -16.56 2.52 -13.20
CA ARG A 169 -17.98 2.77 -13.43
C ARG A 169 -18.68 1.55 -14.06
N LYS A 170 -18.11 1.01 -15.13
CA LYS A 170 -18.66 -0.18 -15.81
C LYS A 170 -18.75 -1.39 -14.89
N LEU A 171 -17.72 -1.62 -14.06
CA LEU A 171 -17.72 -2.71 -13.08
C LEU A 171 -18.87 -2.56 -12.08
N ILE A 172 -19.07 -1.36 -11.55
CA ILE A 172 -20.14 -1.08 -10.58
C ILE A 172 -21.52 -1.21 -11.23
N ASP A 173 -21.71 -0.64 -12.41
CA ASP A 173 -22.98 -0.72 -13.13
C ASP A 173 -23.33 -2.18 -13.44
N SER A 174 -22.39 -2.94 -13.98
CA SER A 174 -22.56 -4.38 -14.22
C SER A 174 -22.88 -5.17 -12.95
N ARG A 175 -22.29 -4.76 -11.82
CA ARG A 175 -22.50 -5.43 -10.54
C ARG A 175 -23.87 -5.12 -9.94
N LEU A 176 -24.36 -3.90 -10.08
CA LEU A 176 -25.68 -3.49 -9.58
C LEU A 176 -26.83 -4.03 -10.43
N GLU A 177 -26.59 -4.30 -11.73
CA GLU A 177 -27.55 -4.93 -12.63
C GLU A 177 -27.69 -6.45 -12.40
N LYS A 178 -26.61 -7.09 -11.93
CA LYS A 178 -26.57 -8.53 -11.67
C LYS A 178 -26.76 -8.80 -10.19
N SER A 179 -27.36 -9.93 -9.84
CA SER A 179 -27.44 -10.35 -8.42
C SER A 179 -26.03 -10.44 -7.81
N THR A 180 -25.88 -9.93 -6.59
CA THR A 180 -24.68 -10.08 -5.79
C THR A 180 -24.63 -11.43 -5.04
N GLU A 181 -25.66 -12.28 -5.21
CA GLU A 181 -25.75 -13.58 -4.56
C GLU A 181 -24.55 -14.48 -4.89
N GLY A 182 -23.94 -15.04 -3.86
CA GLY A 182 -22.80 -15.95 -3.98
C GLY A 182 -21.44 -15.26 -4.21
N ARG A 183 -21.35 -13.93 -4.13
CA ARG A 183 -20.09 -13.19 -4.24
C ARG A 183 -19.59 -12.71 -2.89
N SER A 184 -18.30 -12.82 -2.68
CA SER A 184 -17.64 -12.49 -1.41
C SER A 184 -16.49 -11.49 -1.55
N ASP A 185 -16.51 -10.62 -2.58
CA ASP A 185 -15.54 -9.52 -2.77
C ASP A 185 -15.91 -8.27 -1.96
N MET A 186 -15.00 -7.28 -1.92
CA MET A 186 -15.21 -6.05 -1.17
C MET A 186 -16.42 -5.25 -1.65
N LEU A 187 -16.65 -5.22 -2.98
CA LEU A 187 -17.78 -4.49 -3.55
C LEU A 187 -19.12 -5.09 -3.10
N ALA A 188 -19.22 -6.42 -3.04
CA ALA A 188 -20.40 -7.11 -2.50
C ALA A 188 -20.64 -6.75 -1.03
N SER A 189 -19.58 -6.73 -0.21
CA SER A 189 -19.64 -6.29 1.19
C SER A 189 -20.14 -4.85 1.32
N PHE A 190 -19.61 -3.93 0.51
CA PHE A 190 -20.01 -2.52 0.55
C PHE A 190 -21.46 -2.30 0.15
N ILE A 191 -21.94 -3.01 -0.87
CA ILE A 191 -23.35 -3.01 -1.28
C ILE A 191 -24.23 -3.52 -0.14
N HIS A 192 -23.85 -4.64 0.48
CA HIS A 192 -24.57 -5.20 1.62
C HIS A 192 -24.70 -4.23 2.79
N HIS A 193 -23.63 -3.45 3.04
CA HIS A 193 -23.61 -2.42 4.09
C HIS A 193 -24.20 -1.07 3.66
N GLY A 194 -24.83 -0.98 2.50
CA GLY A 194 -25.68 0.14 2.09
C GLY A 194 -24.91 1.34 1.54
N LEU A 195 -23.73 1.15 0.94
CA LEU A 195 -23.10 2.23 0.16
C LEU A 195 -23.96 2.55 -1.06
N SER A 196 -24.14 3.85 -1.33
CA SER A 196 -24.83 4.30 -2.55
C SER A 196 -23.98 4.01 -3.80
N LYS A 197 -24.61 3.97 -4.97
CA LYS A 197 -23.91 3.80 -6.25
C LYS A 197 -22.78 4.80 -6.44
N GLU A 198 -22.99 6.06 -6.09
CA GLU A 198 -21.98 7.10 -6.22
C GLU A 198 -20.86 6.93 -5.20
N ASP A 199 -21.17 6.49 -3.99
CA ASP A 199 -20.17 6.18 -2.97
C ASP A 199 -19.33 4.96 -3.38
N LEU A 200 -19.96 3.91 -3.91
CA LEU A 200 -19.25 2.74 -4.43
C LEU A 200 -18.24 3.13 -5.52
N PHE A 201 -18.63 4.04 -6.40
CA PHE A 201 -17.73 4.51 -7.46
C PHE A 201 -16.51 5.27 -6.90
N THR A 202 -16.73 6.23 -6.00
CA THR A 202 -15.61 7.00 -5.43
C THR A 202 -14.68 6.13 -4.60
N GLU A 203 -15.23 5.15 -3.86
CA GLU A 203 -14.42 4.19 -3.10
C GLU A 203 -13.68 3.20 -4.02
N ALA A 204 -14.29 2.73 -5.10
CA ALA A 204 -13.62 1.86 -6.07
C ALA A 204 -12.40 2.53 -6.71
N VAL A 205 -12.56 3.79 -7.13
CA VAL A 205 -11.43 4.56 -7.69
C VAL A 205 -10.34 4.76 -6.63
N LEU A 206 -10.70 5.07 -5.38
CA LEU A 206 -9.74 5.16 -4.29
C LEU A 206 -9.03 3.81 -4.03
N GLN A 207 -9.76 2.69 -4.06
CA GLN A 207 -9.18 1.36 -3.84
C GLN A 207 -8.12 1.03 -4.88
N ILE A 208 -8.39 1.31 -6.15
CA ILE A 208 -7.42 1.10 -7.24
C ILE A 208 -6.15 1.91 -6.97
N LEU A 209 -6.29 3.20 -6.67
CA LEU A 209 -5.15 4.09 -6.39
C LEU A 209 -4.37 3.68 -5.14
N ALA A 210 -5.06 3.56 -4.01
CA ALA A 210 -4.42 3.37 -2.72
C ALA A 210 -3.89 1.94 -2.54
N GLY A 211 -4.57 0.93 -3.09
CA GLY A 211 -4.21 -0.48 -2.93
C GLY A 211 -3.06 -0.91 -3.82
N SER A 212 -2.92 -0.33 -5.01
CA SER A 212 -1.88 -0.75 -5.94
C SER A 212 -0.52 -0.08 -5.65
N ASP A 213 -0.44 1.24 -5.73
CA ASP A 213 0.84 1.97 -5.72
C ASP A 213 1.61 1.83 -4.40
N THR A 214 0.92 1.88 -3.27
CA THR A 214 1.58 1.83 -1.95
C THR A 214 2.16 0.46 -1.66
N THR A 215 1.43 -0.60 -1.97
CA THR A 215 1.87 -1.99 -1.78
C THR A 215 2.98 -2.34 -2.77
N ALA A 216 2.86 -1.96 -4.05
CA ALA A 216 3.93 -2.12 -5.03
C ALA A 216 5.21 -1.40 -4.60
N THR A 217 5.10 -0.18 -4.06
CA THR A 217 6.25 0.58 -3.54
C THR A 217 6.92 -0.17 -2.38
N ALA A 218 6.15 -0.72 -1.45
CA ALA A 218 6.69 -1.50 -0.34
C ALA A 218 7.40 -2.79 -0.82
N ILE A 219 6.82 -3.51 -1.77
CA ILE A 219 7.42 -4.71 -2.36
C ILE A 219 8.74 -4.36 -3.07
N ARG A 220 8.71 -3.42 -4.03
CA ARG A 220 9.88 -3.08 -4.85
C ARG A 220 11.02 -2.50 -4.03
N SER A 221 10.73 -1.63 -3.05
CA SER A 221 11.77 -1.07 -2.18
C SER A 221 12.37 -2.13 -1.27
N THR A 222 11.56 -2.98 -0.62
CA THR A 222 12.06 -4.07 0.23
C THR A 222 12.94 -5.03 -0.56
N MET A 223 12.52 -5.43 -1.76
CA MET A 223 13.32 -6.29 -2.64
C MET A 223 14.62 -5.62 -3.08
N LEU A 224 14.59 -4.32 -3.41
CA LEU A 224 15.79 -3.57 -3.77
C LEU A 224 16.82 -3.59 -2.63
N TYR A 225 16.37 -3.34 -1.40
CA TYR A 225 17.25 -3.40 -0.23
C TYR A 225 17.75 -4.82 0.04
N LEU A 226 16.92 -5.84 -0.09
CA LEU A 226 17.33 -7.25 0.04
C LEU A 226 18.45 -7.62 -0.94
N ILE A 227 18.26 -7.30 -2.21
CA ILE A 227 19.24 -7.62 -3.28
C ILE A 227 20.54 -6.84 -3.07
N ALA A 228 20.46 -5.61 -2.55
CA ALA A 228 21.63 -4.79 -2.22
C ALA A 228 22.36 -5.26 -0.95
N HIS A 229 21.77 -6.15 -0.14
CA HIS A 229 22.34 -6.63 1.11
C HIS A 229 22.41 -8.17 1.15
N PRO A 230 23.40 -8.81 0.46
CA PRO A 230 23.47 -10.28 0.31
C PRO A 230 23.43 -11.05 1.63
N ARG A 231 24.04 -10.53 2.70
CA ARG A 231 24.01 -11.17 4.03
C ARG A 231 22.59 -11.29 4.59
N VAL A 232 21.81 -10.22 4.44
CA VAL A 232 20.39 -10.19 4.86
C VAL A 232 19.58 -11.16 4.02
N TYR A 233 19.80 -11.13 2.69
CA TYR A 233 19.12 -12.00 1.75
C TYR A 233 19.36 -13.48 2.05
N HIS A 234 20.62 -13.89 2.22
CA HIS A 234 20.95 -15.28 2.56
C HIS A 234 20.38 -15.71 3.92
N ARG A 235 20.35 -14.82 4.91
CA ARG A 235 19.74 -15.14 6.19
C ARG A 235 18.22 -15.37 6.05
N LEU A 236 17.55 -14.54 5.24
CA LEU A 236 16.13 -14.72 4.92
C LEU A 236 15.90 -16.05 4.20
N GLN A 237 16.69 -16.37 3.17
CA GLN A 237 16.62 -17.66 2.47
C GLN A 237 16.78 -18.83 3.44
N GLY A 238 17.74 -18.76 4.37
CA GLY A 238 17.94 -19.79 5.39
C GLY A 238 16.72 -20.01 6.29
N GLU A 239 15.99 -18.95 6.68
CA GLU A 239 14.73 -19.09 7.43
C GLU A 239 13.62 -19.70 6.57
N VAL A 240 13.50 -19.25 5.32
CA VAL A 240 12.51 -19.76 4.36
C VAL A 240 12.74 -21.25 4.07
N ASP A 241 13.99 -21.64 3.79
CA ASP A 241 14.36 -23.04 3.54
C ASP A 241 14.09 -23.92 4.76
N ALA A 242 14.46 -23.45 5.95
CA ALA A 242 14.19 -24.17 7.19
C ALA A 242 12.68 -24.37 7.43
N ALA A 243 11.85 -23.37 7.12
CA ALA A 243 10.40 -23.49 7.24
C ALA A 243 9.82 -24.52 6.26
N VAL A 244 10.33 -24.58 5.05
CA VAL A 244 9.91 -25.59 4.05
C VAL A 244 10.38 -26.98 4.45
N HIS A 245 11.64 -27.15 4.84
CA HIS A 245 12.17 -28.45 5.25
C HIS A 245 11.51 -29.04 6.50
N SER A 246 11.10 -28.18 7.45
CA SER A 246 10.39 -28.63 8.66
C SER A 246 8.90 -28.88 8.43
N GLY A 247 8.34 -28.55 7.26
CA GLY A 247 6.92 -28.61 6.98
C GLY A 247 6.09 -27.46 7.60
N ALA A 248 6.75 -26.46 8.20
CA ALA A 248 6.09 -25.25 8.71
C ALA A 248 5.54 -24.36 7.58
N ALA A 249 6.13 -24.46 6.38
CA ALA A 249 5.61 -23.90 5.14
C ALA A 249 5.50 -25.01 4.08
N PRO A 250 4.51 -24.93 3.16
CA PRO A 250 4.35 -25.93 2.11
C PRO A 250 5.50 -25.84 1.10
N ALA A 251 5.82 -26.99 0.46
CA ALA A 251 6.71 -26.99 -0.68
C ALA A 251 6.01 -26.41 -1.93
N ALA A 252 6.82 -25.89 -2.86
CA ALA A 252 6.31 -25.46 -4.17
C ALA A 252 5.63 -26.65 -4.89
N PRO A 253 4.55 -26.43 -5.66
CA PRO A 253 4.01 -25.12 -6.11
C PRO A 253 2.99 -24.47 -5.17
N ASN A 254 2.71 -25.06 -4.00
CA ASN A 254 1.70 -24.53 -3.08
C ASN A 254 2.20 -23.22 -2.45
N ILE A 255 1.32 -22.22 -2.39
CA ILE A 255 1.62 -20.93 -1.78
C ILE A 255 1.52 -21.03 -0.25
N VAL A 256 2.44 -20.36 0.44
CA VAL A 256 2.48 -20.30 1.90
C VAL A 256 1.29 -19.56 2.48
N GLN A 257 0.73 -20.07 3.58
CA GLN A 257 -0.42 -19.47 4.27
C GLN A 257 0.03 -18.38 5.25
N ASP A 258 -0.82 -17.37 5.48
CA ASP A 258 -0.59 -16.26 6.42
C ASP A 258 -0.22 -16.76 7.84
N THR A 259 -0.85 -17.82 8.28
CA THR A 259 -0.56 -18.43 9.60
C THR A 259 0.88 -18.92 9.73
N SER A 260 1.47 -19.47 8.67
CA SER A 260 2.89 -19.85 8.65
C SER A 260 3.81 -18.64 8.61
N LEU A 261 3.50 -17.65 7.77
CA LEU A 261 4.30 -16.43 7.61
C LEU A 261 4.45 -15.65 8.90
N LYS A 262 3.41 -15.58 9.72
CA LYS A 262 3.43 -14.90 11.04
C LYS A 262 4.45 -15.49 12.02
N ASN A 263 4.81 -16.74 11.83
CA ASN A 263 5.77 -17.47 12.67
C ASN A 263 7.21 -17.40 12.17
N LEU A 264 7.51 -16.61 11.15
CA LEU A 264 8.84 -16.41 10.57
C LEU A 264 9.41 -15.04 11.02
N PRO A 265 10.15 -14.99 12.13
CA PRO A 265 10.54 -13.74 12.77
C PRO A 265 11.47 -12.89 11.90
N TYR A 266 12.36 -13.51 11.13
CA TYR A 266 13.27 -12.76 10.26
C TYR A 266 12.56 -12.18 9.02
N LEU A 267 11.64 -12.93 8.44
CA LEU A 267 10.77 -12.43 7.36
C LEU A 267 9.94 -11.23 7.84
N GLN A 268 9.32 -11.33 9.01
CA GLN A 268 8.57 -10.21 9.60
C GLN A 268 9.47 -9.00 9.88
N ALA A 269 10.71 -9.24 10.28
CA ALA A 269 11.71 -8.19 10.49
C ALA A 269 12.12 -7.51 9.18
N VAL A 270 12.32 -8.27 8.11
CA VAL A 270 12.65 -7.77 6.76
C VAL A 270 11.53 -6.88 6.23
N VAL A 271 10.29 -7.33 6.29
CA VAL A 271 9.13 -6.55 5.82
C VAL A 271 8.99 -5.25 6.62
N ARG A 272 9.11 -5.32 7.93
CA ARG A 272 9.05 -4.14 8.81
C ARG A 272 10.18 -3.15 8.52
N GLU A 273 11.38 -3.63 8.30
CA GLU A 273 12.52 -2.79 7.96
C GLU A 273 12.39 -2.15 6.58
N GLY A 274 11.88 -2.88 5.59
CA GLY A 274 11.58 -2.34 4.26
C GLY A 274 10.59 -1.18 4.32
N LEU A 275 9.51 -1.36 5.05
CA LEU A 275 8.51 -0.31 5.29
C LEU A 275 9.09 0.89 6.06
N ARG A 276 9.97 0.65 7.04
CA ARG A 276 10.60 1.72 7.82
C ARG A 276 11.54 2.56 6.96
N ILE A 277 12.47 1.91 6.26
CA ILE A 277 13.54 2.62 5.54
C ILE A 277 13.04 3.31 4.29
N PHE A 278 11.96 2.82 3.72
CA PHE A 278 11.30 3.45 2.59
C PHE A 278 9.78 3.44 2.76
N PRO A 279 9.22 4.36 3.55
CA PRO A 279 7.78 4.46 3.72
C PRO A 279 7.09 4.73 2.38
N PRO A 280 6.06 3.96 1.99
CA PRO A 280 5.38 4.18 0.70
C PRO A 280 4.71 5.55 0.58
N VAL A 281 4.29 6.14 1.71
CA VAL A 281 3.70 7.47 1.77
C VAL A 281 4.60 8.36 2.61
N THR A 282 5.34 9.24 1.95
CA THR A 282 6.23 10.23 2.59
C THR A 282 5.59 11.61 2.67
N ASP A 283 4.47 11.80 1.97
CA ASP A 283 3.78 13.06 1.87
C ASP A 283 3.10 13.51 3.17
N VAL A 284 2.81 14.80 3.19
CA VAL A 284 2.12 15.45 4.30
C VAL A 284 0.66 14.98 4.33
N VAL A 285 0.25 14.34 5.43
CA VAL A 285 -1.14 13.99 5.73
C VAL A 285 -1.67 14.86 6.88
N PRO A 286 -1.95 16.14 6.61
CA PRO A 286 -2.09 17.14 7.64
C PRO A 286 -3.37 17.00 8.44
N LYS A 287 -3.27 17.39 9.71
CA LYS A 287 -4.40 17.56 10.63
C LYS A 287 -4.53 19.02 10.99
N LYS A 288 -5.76 19.43 11.17
CA LYS A 288 -6.07 20.78 11.59
C LYS A 288 -6.11 20.87 13.11
N VAL A 289 -5.38 21.83 13.66
CA VAL A 289 -5.43 22.17 15.08
C VAL A 289 -6.84 22.65 15.44
N PRO A 290 -7.42 22.22 16.58
CA PRO A 290 -8.74 22.66 17.03
C PRO A 290 -8.86 24.19 17.07
N LYS A 291 -10.07 24.74 16.87
CA LYS A 291 -10.31 26.19 16.79
C LYS A 291 -9.78 26.98 17.98
N GLY A 292 -9.76 26.38 19.17
CA GLY A 292 -9.22 26.98 20.40
C GLY A 292 -7.69 27.00 20.50
N GLY A 293 -7.01 26.43 19.53
CA GLY A 293 -5.55 26.17 19.60
C GLY A 293 -5.24 24.97 20.49
N ASP A 294 -3.96 24.63 20.57
CA ASP A 294 -3.46 23.58 21.47
C ASP A 294 -2.07 23.93 22.00
N ARG A 295 -1.68 23.36 23.12
CA ARG A 295 -0.35 23.47 23.71
C ARG A 295 0.30 22.12 23.74
N ILE A 296 1.48 22.02 23.14
CA ILE A 296 2.30 20.80 23.13
C ILE A 296 3.60 21.06 23.88
N THR A 297 4.10 20.02 24.53
CA THR A 297 5.42 20.08 25.21
C THR A 297 6.39 19.21 24.42
N ILE A 298 7.51 19.81 23.99
CA ILE A 298 8.61 19.12 23.31
C ILE A 298 9.87 19.41 24.12
N GLU A 299 10.54 18.37 24.60
CA GLU A 299 11.78 18.48 25.40
C GLU A 299 11.63 19.44 26.58
N GLY A 300 10.50 19.39 27.27
CA GLY A 300 10.18 20.25 28.42
C GLY A 300 9.77 21.70 28.07
N LYS A 301 9.86 22.12 26.81
CA LYS A 301 9.45 23.44 26.35
C LYS A 301 8.03 23.42 25.79
N GLN A 302 7.21 24.37 26.23
CA GLN A 302 5.85 24.52 25.72
C GLN A 302 5.81 25.33 24.43
N TYR A 303 5.03 24.84 23.48
CA TYR A 303 4.73 25.50 22.21
C TYR A 303 3.22 25.65 22.07
N TYR A 304 2.78 26.84 21.65
CA TYR A 304 1.39 27.09 21.32
C TYR A 304 1.15 26.88 19.83
N LEU A 305 0.15 26.07 19.51
CA LEU A 305 -0.31 25.84 18.14
C LEU A 305 -1.59 26.63 17.92
N PRO A 306 -1.59 27.68 17.07
CA PRO A 306 -2.80 28.44 16.76
C PRO A 306 -3.89 27.56 16.16
N GLY A 307 -5.14 27.85 16.53
CA GLY A 307 -6.30 27.15 15.99
C GLY A 307 -6.40 27.28 14.48
N GLY A 308 -6.72 26.18 13.80
CA GLY A 308 -6.81 26.14 12.34
C GLY A 308 -5.48 25.92 11.61
N THR A 309 -4.34 25.90 12.30
CA THR A 309 -3.05 25.53 11.73
C THR A 309 -3.07 24.09 11.23
N ASP A 310 -2.52 23.84 10.04
CA ASP A 310 -2.31 22.50 9.54
C ASP A 310 -0.98 21.96 10.06
N ILE A 311 -1.00 20.79 10.69
CA ILE A 311 0.19 20.11 11.22
C ILE A 311 0.26 18.68 10.73
N SER A 312 1.45 18.20 10.48
CA SER A 312 1.72 16.82 10.06
C SER A 312 3.00 16.29 10.68
N TYR A 313 3.24 15.01 10.57
CA TYR A 313 4.54 14.44 10.89
C TYR A 313 5.36 14.28 9.59
N ASN A 314 6.66 14.45 9.71
CA ASN A 314 7.58 14.13 8.63
C ASN A 314 7.85 12.62 8.66
N ALA A 315 7.17 11.86 7.78
CA ALA A 315 7.30 10.40 7.76
C ALA A 315 8.76 9.97 7.55
N TRP A 316 9.43 10.55 6.56
CA TRP A 316 10.84 10.24 6.30
C TRP A 316 11.72 10.50 7.54
N GLY A 317 11.67 11.71 8.10
CA GLY A 317 12.47 12.09 9.25
C GLY A 317 12.20 11.22 10.48
N VAL A 318 10.92 10.90 10.77
CA VAL A 318 10.55 10.05 11.90
C VAL A 318 11.08 8.63 11.76
N HIS A 319 11.05 8.07 10.55
CA HIS A 319 11.52 6.69 10.32
C HIS A 319 13.04 6.57 10.18
N HIS A 320 13.76 7.69 10.06
CA HIS A 320 15.22 7.77 10.06
C HIS A 320 15.79 8.44 11.34
N ASP A 321 14.94 8.62 12.35
CA ASP A 321 15.37 9.25 13.62
C ASP A 321 16.35 8.35 14.38
N LYS A 322 17.57 8.85 14.60
CA LYS A 322 18.64 8.12 15.28
C LYS A 322 18.36 7.88 16.75
N THR A 323 17.63 8.77 17.39
CA THR A 323 17.23 8.60 18.79
C THR A 323 16.32 7.39 18.95
N MET A 324 15.41 7.22 18.00
CA MET A 324 14.48 6.09 17.98
C MET A 324 15.14 4.81 17.48
N PHE A 325 15.82 4.85 16.32
CA PHE A 325 16.28 3.65 15.62
C PHE A 325 17.78 3.35 15.78
N GLY A 326 18.55 4.23 16.42
CA GLY A 326 19.98 4.09 16.62
C GLY A 326 20.82 4.82 15.56
N GLU A 327 22.14 4.89 15.78
CA GLU A 327 23.07 5.59 14.87
C GLU A 327 23.03 5.04 13.44
N ASP A 328 22.61 3.80 13.28
CA ASP A 328 22.44 3.09 12.02
C ASP A 328 21.02 3.19 11.45
N ALA A 329 20.26 4.22 11.82
CA ALA A 329 18.89 4.45 11.35
C ALA A 329 18.78 4.52 9.81
N ASP A 330 19.83 4.96 9.12
CA ASP A 330 19.89 5.06 7.65
C ASP A 330 20.29 3.74 6.97
N LEU A 331 20.60 2.69 7.73
CA LEU A 331 20.95 1.37 7.21
C LEU A 331 19.77 0.41 7.24
N PHE A 332 19.68 -0.42 6.18
CA PHE A 332 18.73 -1.52 6.13
C PHE A 332 19.23 -2.68 7.00
N ARG A 333 18.69 -2.80 8.21
CA ARG A 333 19.09 -3.79 9.22
C ARG A 333 17.89 -4.45 9.87
N PRO A 334 17.35 -5.53 9.32
CA PRO A 334 16.20 -6.26 9.87
C PRO A 334 16.42 -6.77 11.30
N GLU A 335 17.67 -7.03 11.68
CA GLU A 335 18.05 -7.53 13.01
C GLU A 335 17.57 -6.60 14.14
N ARG A 336 17.40 -5.28 13.87
CA ARG A 336 16.88 -4.33 14.89
C ARG A 336 15.50 -4.71 15.43
N TRP A 337 14.76 -5.57 14.74
CA TRP A 337 13.42 -6.01 15.12
C TRP A 337 13.38 -7.31 15.90
N LEU A 338 14.50 -8.00 16.02
CA LEU A 338 14.61 -9.28 16.71
C LEU A 338 14.72 -9.11 18.22
N LEU A 339 14.00 -9.94 18.97
CA LEU A 339 14.04 -9.94 20.43
C LEU A 339 15.43 -10.26 20.98
N GLU A 340 16.17 -11.13 20.30
CA GLU A 340 17.52 -11.55 20.72
C GLU A 340 18.48 -10.37 20.83
N GLU A 341 18.42 -9.41 19.92
CA GLU A 341 19.24 -8.19 19.96
C GLU A 341 18.71 -7.15 20.95
N ASN A 342 17.45 -7.26 21.35
CA ASN A 342 16.76 -6.29 22.20
C ASN A 342 16.40 -6.83 23.60
N LYS A 343 16.97 -7.96 24.04
CA LYS A 343 16.67 -8.59 25.34
C LYS A 343 16.77 -7.64 26.53
N LYS A 344 17.60 -6.59 26.42
CA LYS A 344 17.82 -5.59 27.48
C LYS A 344 16.95 -4.32 27.28
N ASN A 345 16.17 -4.23 26.21
CA ASN A 345 15.43 -3.01 25.88
C ASN A 345 14.12 -3.26 25.12
N GLU A 346 13.26 -4.09 25.71
CA GLU A 346 11.95 -4.43 25.14
C GLU A 346 11.05 -3.19 24.95
N GLU A 347 11.15 -2.20 25.84
CA GLU A 347 10.39 -0.95 25.72
C GLU A 347 10.80 -0.16 24.48
N LYS A 348 12.10 -0.09 24.18
CA LYS A 348 12.60 0.55 22.95
C LYS A 348 12.10 -0.19 21.70
N LEU A 349 12.16 -1.52 21.70
CA LEU A 349 11.63 -2.32 20.60
C LEU A 349 10.14 -2.08 20.39
N ALA A 350 9.36 -2.02 21.47
CA ALA A 350 7.94 -1.71 21.40
C ALA A 350 7.68 -0.28 20.89
N ALA A 351 8.51 0.69 21.30
CA ALA A 351 8.43 2.06 20.80
C ALA A 351 8.75 2.14 19.28
N MET A 352 9.84 1.50 18.84
CA MET A 352 10.21 1.40 17.42
C MET A 352 9.08 0.77 16.60
N ARG A 353 8.48 -0.33 17.07
CA ARG A 353 7.33 -0.98 16.39
C ARG A 353 6.15 -0.04 16.27
N ARG A 354 5.75 0.65 17.36
CA ARG A 354 4.65 1.64 17.32
C ARG A 354 4.94 2.78 16.36
N THR A 355 6.17 3.27 16.32
CA THR A 355 6.58 4.34 15.41
C THR A 355 6.47 3.89 13.95
N THR A 356 6.97 2.69 13.62
CA THR A 356 6.88 2.15 12.27
C THR A 356 5.42 1.88 11.84
N GLU A 357 4.56 1.46 12.76
CA GLU A 357 3.13 1.29 12.51
C GLU A 357 2.42 2.59 12.07
N MET A 358 2.99 3.76 12.36
CA MET A 358 2.44 5.06 11.93
C MET A 358 2.40 5.21 10.40
N ILE A 359 3.16 4.41 9.65
CA ILE A 359 3.08 4.31 8.18
C ILE A 359 1.63 4.04 7.73
N PHE A 360 0.92 3.21 8.49
CA PHE A 360 -0.49 2.89 8.23
C PHE A 360 -1.48 3.85 8.91
N GLY A 361 -0.99 4.97 9.44
CA GLY A 361 -1.80 5.87 10.26
C GLY A 361 -2.14 5.27 11.63
N TYR A 362 -2.96 5.97 12.40
CA TYR A 362 -3.33 5.56 13.76
C TYR A 362 -4.75 5.97 14.11
N GLY A 363 -5.42 5.16 14.96
CA GLY A 363 -6.75 5.46 15.50
C GLY A 363 -7.83 5.53 14.42
N LYS A 364 -8.70 6.52 14.50
CA LYS A 364 -9.86 6.66 13.59
C LYS A 364 -9.49 6.83 12.10
N TYR A 365 -8.23 7.15 11.81
CA TYR A 365 -7.73 7.33 10.45
C TYR A 365 -6.74 6.25 10.00
N GLN A 366 -6.64 5.15 10.76
CA GLN A 366 -5.78 4.03 10.39
C GLN A 366 -6.17 3.43 9.03
N CYS A 367 -5.21 3.01 8.25
CA CYS A 367 -5.42 2.38 6.95
C CYS A 367 -6.31 1.13 7.07
N LEU A 368 -7.38 1.06 6.29
CA LEU A 368 -8.25 -0.11 6.22
C LEU A 368 -7.56 -1.29 5.53
N GLY A 369 -6.72 -1.01 4.52
CA GLY A 369 -6.00 -2.01 3.76
C GLY A 369 -4.75 -2.59 4.43
N LYS A 370 -4.39 -2.16 5.66
CA LYS A 370 -3.17 -2.63 6.35
C LYS A 370 -3.03 -4.15 6.39
N PRO A 371 -4.06 -4.95 6.76
CA PRO A 371 -3.93 -6.40 6.80
C PRO A 371 -3.61 -7.02 5.44
N ILE A 372 -4.23 -6.48 4.39
CA ILE A 372 -4.08 -6.94 3.01
C ILE A 372 -2.68 -6.61 2.49
N ALA A 373 -2.26 -5.35 2.62
CA ALA A 373 -0.93 -4.92 2.20
C ALA A 373 0.18 -5.72 2.91
N TRP A 374 0.02 -5.96 4.22
CA TRP A 374 0.98 -6.77 4.98
C TRP A 374 1.06 -8.21 4.45
N LEU A 375 -0.10 -8.81 4.16
CA LEU A 375 -0.19 -10.15 3.60
C LEU A 375 0.47 -10.24 2.22
N GLU A 376 0.14 -9.32 1.31
CA GLU A 376 0.73 -9.25 -0.02
C GLU A 376 2.25 -9.13 0.02
N ILE A 377 2.77 -8.16 0.77
CA ILE A 377 4.22 -7.91 0.89
C ILE A 377 4.92 -9.16 1.44
N THR A 378 4.38 -9.73 2.52
CA THR A 378 4.99 -10.89 3.20
C THR A 378 5.00 -12.11 2.29
N LYS A 379 3.89 -12.40 1.59
CA LYS A 379 3.79 -13.52 0.64
C LYS A 379 4.74 -13.35 -0.54
N VAL A 380 4.80 -12.16 -1.15
CA VAL A 380 5.70 -11.90 -2.29
C VAL A 380 7.16 -12.08 -1.87
N ILE A 381 7.57 -11.48 -0.73
CA ILE A 381 8.96 -11.58 -0.25
C ILE A 381 9.33 -13.06 0.03
N PHE A 382 8.45 -13.82 0.69
CA PHE A 382 8.66 -15.24 0.96
C PHE A 382 8.80 -16.03 -0.34
N GLU A 383 7.81 -15.94 -1.24
CA GLU A 383 7.73 -16.78 -2.43
C GLU A 383 8.81 -16.47 -3.46
N VAL A 384 9.16 -15.20 -3.63
CA VAL A 384 10.28 -14.82 -4.51
C VAL A 384 11.60 -15.31 -3.91
N SER A 385 11.84 -15.16 -2.62
CA SER A 385 13.06 -15.64 -1.95
C SER A 385 13.19 -17.16 -1.96
N ARG A 386 12.07 -17.89 -1.90
CA ARG A 386 12.02 -19.35 -1.99
C ARG A 386 12.28 -19.86 -3.40
N SER A 387 11.75 -19.15 -4.40
CA SER A 387 11.66 -19.66 -5.78
C SER A 387 12.81 -19.23 -6.67
N PHE A 388 13.51 -18.14 -6.33
CA PHE A 388 14.49 -17.52 -7.22
C PHE A 388 15.71 -16.99 -6.46
N ASN A 389 16.89 -17.16 -7.07
CA ASN A 389 18.04 -16.37 -6.68
C ASN A 389 18.00 -15.05 -7.44
N THR A 390 17.85 -13.95 -6.74
CA THR A 390 17.75 -12.64 -7.35
C THR A 390 19.04 -11.85 -7.16
N CYS A 391 19.49 -11.17 -8.21
CA CYS A 391 20.62 -10.25 -8.15
C CYS A 391 20.33 -9.00 -8.97
N SER A 392 21.02 -7.89 -8.67
CA SER A 392 20.94 -6.66 -9.47
C SER A 392 22.12 -6.56 -10.43
N SER A 393 21.88 -6.02 -11.63
CA SER A 393 22.97 -5.61 -12.51
C SER A 393 23.47 -4.22 -12.12
N LEU A 394 24.78 -4.08 -11.96
CA LEU A 394 25.43 -2.77 -11.75
C LEU A 394 25.30 -1.83 -12.95
N ALA A 395 25.07 -2.38 -14.14
CA ALA A 395 24.92 -1.60 -15.38
C ALA A 395 23.53 -0.97 -15.56
N ASP A 396 22.50 -1.58 -14.98
CA ASP A 396 21.11 -1.13 -15.08
C ASP A 396 20.53 -0.97 -13.66
N ARG A 397 20.60 0.23 -13.12
CA ARG A 397 20.28 0.55 -11.70
C ARG A 397 18.90 0.10 -11.19
N PHE A 398 18.03 -0.44 -12.04
CA PHE A 398 16.66 -0.85 -11.68
C PHE A 398 16.23 -2.20 -12.26
N LYS A 399 17.13 -2.97 -12.87
CA LYS A 399 16.80 -4.29 -13.39
C LYS A 399 17.26 -5.39 -12.45
N VAL A 400 16.35 -6.26 -12.09
CA VAL A 400 16.57 -7.43 -11.25
C VAL A 400 16.64 -8.65 -12.15
N TYR A 401 17.61 -9.53 -11.88
CA TYR A 401 17.75 -10.80 -12.56
C TYR A 401 17.29 -11.91 -11.63
N ALA A 402 16.41 -12.77 -12.10
CA ALA A 402 16.11 -14.03 -11.43
C ALA A 402 17.03 -15.12 -11.98
N LEU A 403 17.76 -15.79 -11.09
CA LEU A 403 18.65 -16.92 -11.38
C LEU A 403 18.06 -18.19 -10.76
N PHE A 404 18.30 -19.35 -11.39
CA PHE A 404 17.98 -20.66 -10.83
C PHE A 404 18.92 -21.01 -9.68
#